data_7072eec7a98ea10002fcabc6d39bfb9d
#
_entry.id   7072eec7a98ea10002fcabc6d39bfb9d
#
_cell.length_a   1.000
_cell.length_b   1.000
_cell.length_c   1.000
_cell.angle_alpha   90.00
_cell.angle_beta   90.00
_cell.angle_gamma   90.00
#
_symmetry.space_group_name_H-M   'P 1'
#
loop_
_entity.id
_entity.type
_entity.pdbx_description
1 polymer ?
#
loop_
_entity_poly.entity_id
_entity_poly.type
_entity_poly.pdbx_seq_one_letter_code
_entity_poly.pdbx_strand_id
1 'polypeptide(L)'
;MKDSVEVFFHTQQPYIHVKESDLEKYDSGRLGFPNSYFDPQKAHELYNQYHEEYALADEAGLDGIMTNEHHAAYWNMKPSANIDAAVISKLTKKVRIAILGNIIPINDPVRMAEELAMLDCYSGGRLISGFVRGGAVETLQAGISPTENRDRFEEAHDLIIKCWTQPGPF
;
A
#
# COMPACT_ATOMS: atom_id res chain seq x y z
N MET A 1 6.46 -9.89 28.41
CA MET A 1 6.88 -9.52 27.04
C MET A 1 6.96 -10.82 26.25
N LYS A 2 6.40 -10.90 25.03
CA LYS A 2 6.63 -12.05 24.16
C LYS A 2 8.10 -12.01 23.74
N ASP A 3 8.86 -13.02 24.10
CA ASP A 3 10.28 -13.16 23.73
C ASP A 3 10.46 -13.70 22.29
N SER A 4 9.42 -13.62 21.45
CA SER A 4 9.44 -14.11 20.07
C SER A 4 9.43 -12.97 19.08
N VAL A 5 10.36 -13.02 18.13
CA VAL A 5 10.37 -12.15 16.96
C VAL A 5 9.17 -12.50 16.08
N GLU A 6 8.43 -11.49 15.62
CA GLU A 6 7.33 -11.65 14.68
C GLU A 6 7.86 -11.55 13.26
N VAL A 7 7.38 -12.43 12.37
CA VAL A 7 7.83 -12.52 10.98
C VAL A 7 6.68 -12.16 10.04
N PHE A 8 6.90 -11.13 9.22
CA PHE A 8 5.94 -10.67 8.23
C PHE A 8 6.42 -10.96 6.83
N PHE A 9 5.54 -11.51 6.00
CA PHE A 9 5.78 -11.63 4.57
C PHE A 9 5.60 -10.28 3.86
N HIS A 10 6.47 -9.97 2.92
CA HIS A 10 6.36 -8.78 2.10
C HIS A 10 6.79 -9.05 0.66
N THR A 11 6.00 -8.56 -0.29
CA THR A 11 6.34 -8.50 -1.70
C THR A 11 6.02 -7.14 -2.28
N GLN A 12 6.86 -6.64 -3.17
CA GLN A 12 6.58 -5.41 -3.92
C GLN A 12 5.57 -5.62 -5.06
N GLN A 13 5.27 -6.84 -5.43
CA GLN A 13 4.47 -7.18 -6.60
C GLN A 13 4.98 -6.48 -7.88
N PRO A 14 6.22 -6.71 -8.30
CA PRO A 14 6.77 -6.07 -9.48
C PRO A 14 6.09 -6.55 -10.76
N TYR A 15 5.93 -5.63 -11.72
CA TYR A 15 5.61 -6.00 -13.10
C TYR A 15 6.88 -6.48 -13.81
N ILE A 16 7.14 -7.78 -13.76
CA ILE A 16 8.41 -8.41 -14.21
C ILE A 16 8.62 -8.47 -15.73
N HIS A 17 7.63 -8.02 -16.51
CA HIS A 17 7.70 -8.05 -17.98
C HIS A 17 8.37 -6.81 -18.60
N VAL A 18 8.84 -5.88 -17.81
CA VAL A 18 9.72 -4.79 -18.23
C VAL A 18 11.16 -5.32 -18.26
N LYS A 19 11.84 -5.14 -19.40
CA LYS A 19 13.24 -5.54 -19.56
C LYS A 19 14.15 -4.36 -19.20
N GLU A 20 15.35 -4.65 -18.70
CA GLU A 20 16.36 -3.62 -18.42
C GLU A 20 16.67 -2.77 -19.66
N SER A 21 16.81 -3.42 -20.84
CA SER A 21 17.00 -2.73 -22.11
C SER A 21 15.84 -1.79 -22.53
N ASP A 22 14.67 -1.93 -21.93
CA ASP A 22 13.56 -1.02 -22.14
C ASP A 22 13.68 0.20 -21.23
N LEU A 23 14.16 0.02 -20.01
CA LEU A 23 14.41 1.10 -19.05
C LEU A 23 15.55 2.02 -19.50
N GLU A 24 16.60 1.47 -20.10
CA GLU A 24 17.76 2.23 -20.62
C GLU A 24 17.39 3.25 -21.71
N LYS A 25 16.20 3.13 -22.31
CA LYS A 25 15.70 4.08 -23.33
C LYS A 25 15.17 5.39 -22.72
N TYR A 26 15.06 5.47 -21.40
CA TYR A 26 14.43 6.58 -20.69
C TYR A 26 15.31 7.09 -19.55
N ASP A 27 15.34 8.39 -19.36
CA ASP A 27 16.13 9.03 -18.29
C ASP A 27 15.68 8.63 -16.88
N SER A 28 14.43 8.17 -16.74
CA SER A 28 13.87 7.73 -15.47
C SER A 28 12.85 6.61 -15.68
N GLY A 29 13.03 5.51 -14.97
CA GLY A 29 12.08 4.39 -14.92
C GLY A 29 10.76 4.73 -14.19
N ARG A 30 10.62 5.91 -13.60
CA ARG A 30 9.41 6.38 -12.91
C ARG A 30 8.75 7.56 -13.60
N LEU A 31 9.51 8.62 -13.90
CA LEU A 31 8.94 9.87 -14.43
C LEU A 31 8.83 9.87 -15.97
N GLY A 32 9.70 9.12 -16.65
CA GLY A 32 9.77 9.10 -18.11
C GLY A 32 9.31 7.77 -18.73
N PHE A 33 9.09 6.74 -17.96
CA PHE A 33 8.75 5.41 -18.47
C PHE A 33 7.26 5.32 -18.81
N PRO A 34 6.88 5.03 -20.08
CA PRO A 34 5.49 5.06 -20.50
C PRO A 34 4.72 3.80 -20.11
N ASN A 35 3.42 3.95 -19.89
CA ASN A 35 2.51 2.84 -19.58
C ASN A 35 2.22 1.90 -20.77
N SER A 36 2.71 2.21 -21.98
CA SER A 36 2.58 1.34 -23.16
C SER A 36 3.28 -0.02 -23.02
N TYR A 37 4.17 -0.17 -22.04
CA TYR A 37 4.79 -1.45 -21.69
C TYR A 37 3.92 -2.33 -20.80
N PHE A 38 2.81 -1.80 -20.27
CA PHE A 38 1.91 -2.54 -19.43
C PHE A 38 0.91 -3.36 -20.26
N ASP A 39 0.86 -4.65 -19.98
CA ASP A 39 -0.10 -5.60 -20.55
C ASP A 39 -1.05 -6.05 -19.43
N PRO A 40 -2.34 -5.73 -19.51
CA PRO A 40 -3.29 -6.06 -18.43
C PRO A 40 -3.49 -7.57 -18.24
N GLN A 41 -3.33 -8.39 -19.28
CA GLN A 41 -3.44 -9.85 -19.15
C GLN A 41 -2.27 -10.41 -18.32
N LYS A 42 -1.06 -9.96 -18.60
CA LYS A 42 0.13 -10.34 -17.83
C LYS A 42 0.05 -9.83 -16.38
N ALA A 43 -0.45 -8.61 -16.19
CA ALA A 43 -0.67 -8.08 -14.85
C ALA A 43 -1.69 -8.90 -14.06
N HIS A 44 -2.78 -9.36 -14.70
CA HIS A 44 -3.76 -10.27 -14.10
C HIS A 44 -3.12 -11.58 -13.61
N GLU A 45 -2.28 -12.20 -14.44
CA GLU A 45 -1.56 -13.43 -14.08
C GLU A 45 -0.62 -13.20 -12.89
N LEU A 46 0.12 -12.08 -12.87
CA LEU A 46 1.01 -11.71 -11.78
C LEU A 46 0.25 -11.43 -10.48
N TYR A 47 -0.87 -10.70 -10.52
CA TYR A 47 -1.68 -10.48 -9.32
C TYR A 47 -2.18 -11.81 -8.73
N ASN A 48 -2.64 -12.75 -9.55
CA ASN A 48 -3.07 -14.05 -9.07
C ASN A 48 -1.91 -14.81 -8.39
N GLN A 49 -0.72 -14.80 -8.99
CA GLN A 49 0.47 -15.42 -8.39
C GLN A 49 0.80 -14.78 -7.02
N TYR A 50 0.83 -13.46 -6.93
CA TYR A 50 1.12 -12.78 -5.66
C TYR A 50 0.04 -13.01 -4.60
N HIS A 51 -1.21 -13.17 -5.01
CA HIS A 51 -2.30 -13.52 -4.12
C HIS A 51 -2.16 -14.96 -3.57
N GLU A 52 -1.67 -15.90 -4.37
CA GLU A 52 -1.33 -17.26 -3.91
C GLU A 52 -0.20 -17.22 -2.87
N GLU A 53 0.80 -16.35 -3.04
CA GLU A 53 1.87 -16.14 -2.05
C GLU A 53 1.32 -15.65 -0.70
N TYR A 54 0.31 -14.77 -0.70
CA TYR A 54 -0.37 -14.34 0.52
C TYR A 54 -1.11 -15.47 1.23
N ALA A 55 -1.84 -16.30 0.48
CA ALA A 55 -2.52 -17.46 1.05
C ALA A 55 -1.52 -18.45 1.66
N LEU A 56 -0.40 -18.68 0.95
CA LEU A 56 0.67 -19.55 1.44
C LEU A 56 1.32 -19.01 2.72
N ALA A 57 1.51 -17.68 2.84
CA ALA A 57 2.07 -17.07 4.04
C ALA A 57 1.17 -17.30 5.28
N ASP A 58 -0.16 -17.24 5.12
CA ASP A 58 -1.14 -17.54 6.18
C ASP A 58 -1.13 -19.02 6.56
N GLU A 59 -1.06 -19.91 5.57
CA GLU A 59 -0.98 -21.37 5.76
C GLU A 59 0.32 -21.79 6.44
N ALA A 60 1.43 -21.17 6.08
CA ALA A 60 2.75 -21.41 6.67
C ALA A 60 2.87 -20.91 8.12
N GLY A 61 1.90 -20.14 8.59
CA GLY A 61 1.84 -19.67 9.98
C GLY A 61 2.75 -18.49 10.27
N LEU A 62 3.01 -17.62 9.29
CA LEU A 62 3.67 -16.33 9.53
C LEU A 62 2.78 -15.44 10.41
N ASP A 63 3.38 -14.45 11.09
CA ASP A 63 2.67 -13.55 11.99
C ASP A 63 1.86 -12.48 11.24
N GLY A 64 2.30 -12.11 10.04
CA GLY A 64 1.61 -11.09 9.26
C GLY A 64 2.05 -11.01 7.80
N ILE A 65 1.32 -10.20 7.06
CA ILE A 65 1.63 -9.79 5.69
C ILE A 65 1.73 -8.27 5.68
N MET A 66 2.76 -7.75 5.02
CA MET A 66 2.95 -6.33 4.81
C MET A 66 2.59 -5.95 3.38
N THR A 67 1.83 -4.87 3.23
CA THR A 67 1.60 -4.20 1.95
C THR A 67 1.99 -2.74 2.00
N ASN A 68 2.24 -2.14 0.85
CA ASN A 68 2.66 -0.75 0.70
C ASN A 68 2.04 -0.13 -0.55
N GLU A 69 2.25 1.17 -0.72
CA GLU A 69 1.75 1.97 -1.83
C GLU A 69 2.92 2.62 -2.57
N HIS A 70 2.94 2.49 -3.91
CA HIS A 70 3.84 3.24 -4.78
C HIS A 70 3.15 3.62 -6.08
N HIS A 71 3.46 4.80 -6.59
CA HIS A 71 2.92 5.33 -7.83
C HIS A 71 3.99 5.42 -8.91
N ALA A 72 3.59 5.27 -10.19
CA ALA A 72 4.47 5.29 -11.36
C ALA A 72 5.70 4.37 -11.20
N ALA A 73 5.49 3.16 -10.72
CA ALA A 73 6.56 2.22 -10.40
C ALA A 73 6.25 0.85 -11.01
N TYR A 74 6.99 0.45 -12.06
CA TYR A 74 6.86 -0.89 -12.66
C TYR A 74 7.26 -2.00 -11.68
N TRP A 75 8.09 -1.68 -10.69
CA TRP A 75 8.53 -2.61 -9.64
C TRP A 75 7.55 -2.74 -8.47
N ASN A 76 6.41 -2.03 -8.54
CA ASN A 76 5.31 -2.14 -7.58
C ASN A 76 3.99 -1.86 -8.28
N MET A 77 3.14 -2.88 -8.42
CA MET A 77 1.82 -2.77 -9.06
C MET A 77 0.70 -2.37 -8.09
N LYS A 78 1.05 -1.85 -6.91
CA LYS A 78 0.09 -1.48 -5.84
C LYS A 78 -0.04 0.04 -5.69
N PRO A 79 -0.83 0.72 -6.54
CA PRO A 79 -1.11 2.14 -6.36
C PRO A 79 -2.10 2.42 -5.22
N SER A 80 -2.65 1.38 -4.59
CA SER A 80 -3.51 1.48 -3.41
C SER A 80 -3.24 0.31 -2.47
N ALA A 81 -2.61 0.59 -1.34
CA ALA A 81 -2.39 -0.40 -0.29
C ALA A 81 -3.70 -0.90 0.32
N ASN A 82 -4.75 -0.06 0.35
CA ASN A 82 -6.05 -0.43 0.90
C ASN A 82 -6.78 -1.48 0.05
N ILE A 83 -6.69 -1.39 -1.28
CA ILE A 83 -7.26 -2.41 -2.18
C ILE A 83 -6.54 -3.75 -1.99
N ASP A 84 -5.21 -3.74 -1.94
CA ASP A 84 -4.41 -4.95 -1.70
C ASP A 84 -4.72 -5.55 -0.32
N ALA A 85 -4.80 -4.74 0.74
CA ALA A 85 -5.19 -5.17 2.08
C ALA A 85 -6.59 -5.79 2.13
N ALA A 86 -7.55 -5.27 1.35
CA ALA A 86 -8.88 -5.85 1.24
C ALA A 86 -8.83 -7.26 0.64
N VAL A 87 -8.03 -7.47 -0.40
CA VAL A 87 -7.80 -8.80 -0.98
C VAL A 87 -7.13 -9.73 0.04
N ILE A 88 -6.04 -9.29 0.69
CA ILE A 88 -5.37 -10.07 1.74
C ILE A 88 -6.37 -10.48 2.82
N SER A 89 -7.28 -9.58 3.24
CA SER A 89 -8.26 -9.85 4.30
C SER A 89 -9.21 -11.00 3.98
N LYS A 90 -9.45 -11.27 2.70
CA LYS A 90 -10.33 -12.34 2.21
C LYS A 90 -9.59 -13.63 1.91
N LEU A 91 -8.34 -13.54 1.48
CA LEU A 91 -7.51 -14.70 1.19
C LEU A 91 -6.94 -15.35 2.47
N THR A 92 -6.82 -14.58 3.54
CA THR A 92 -6.17 -15.00 4.79
C THR A 92 -7.14 -15.03 5.98
N LYS A 93 -6.81 -15.80 7.02
CA LYS A 93 -7.67 -15.97 8.20
C LYS A 93 -6.98 -15.60 9.51
N LYS A 94 -5.65 -15.70 9.60
CA LYS A 94 -4.89 -15.64 10.85
C LYS A 94 -3.89 -14.50 10.88
N VAL A 95 -3.16 -14.28 9.78
CA VAL A 95 -2.09 -13.28 9.70
C VAL A 95 -2.62 -11.87 9.92
N ARG A 96 -1.83 -11.04 10.60
CA ARG A 96 -2.08 -9.60 10.68
C ARG A 96 -1.77 -8.97 9.33
N ILE A 97 -2.45 -7.88 9.02
CA ILE A 97 -2.31 -7.16 7.76
C ILE A 97 -1.72 -5.80 8.07
N ALA A 98 -0.45 -5.60 7.75
CA ALA A 98 0.25 -4.35 8.01
C ALA A 98 0.34 -3.51 6.74
N ILE A 99 -0.33 -2.37 6.74
CA ILE A 99 -0.17 -1.37 5.68
C ILE A 99 1.01 -0.48 6.05
N LEU A 100 2.10 -0.55 5.30
CA LEU A 100 3.33 0.21 5.53
C LEU A 100 3.83 0.91 4.26
N GLY A 101 3.22 2.03 3.90
CA GLY A 101 2.08 2.68 4.55
C GLY A 101 1.29 3.47 3.53
N ASN A 102 0.14 3.93 3.96
CA ASN A 102 -0.64 4.89 3.15
C ASN A 102 0.07 6.25 3.06
N ILE A 103 0.11 6.82 1.87
CA ILE A 103 0.68 8.17 1.64
C ILE A 103 -0.40 9.21 1.93
N ILE A 104 -0.59 9.53 3.20
CA ILE A 104 -1.72 10.37 3.63
C ILE A 104 -1.69 11.83 3.13
N PRO A 105 -0.55 12.48 2.82
CA PRO A 105 -0.57 13.83 2.27
C PRO A 105 -1.23 13.96 0.89
N ILE A 106 -1.32 12.88 0.12
CA ILE A 106 -1.89 12.88 -1.25
C ILE A 106 -3.34 12.39 -1.27
N ASN A 107 -3.87 11.98 -0.13
CA ASN A 107 -5.20 11.40 0.00
C ASN A 107 -6.13 12.29 0.86
N ASP A 108 -7.44 12.12 0.70
CA ASP A 108 -8.41 12.69 1.62
C ASP A 108 -8.36 11.95 2.97
N PRO A 109 -8.10 12.64 4.09
CA PRO A 109 -7.90 11.97 5.38
C PRO A 109 -9.18 11.37 5.97
N VAL A 110 -10.35 11.94 5.71
CA VAL A 110 -11.62 11.41 6.22
C VAL A 110 -11.92 10.10 5.49
N ARG A 111 -11.81 10.10 4.16
CA ARG A 111 -11.97 8.89 3.36
C ARG A 111 -10.96 7.80 3.75
N MET A 112 -9.72 8.19 4.01
CA MET A 112 -8.69 7.25 4.49
C MET A 112 -9.10 6.62 5.82
N ALA A 113 -9.61 7.41 6.76
CA ALA A 113 -10.11 6.91 8.04
C ALA A 113 -11.28 5.91 7.87
N GLU A 114 -12.23 6.22 6.98
CA GLU A 114 -13.36 5.33 6.66
C GLU A 114 -12.91 4.02 6.02
N GLU A 115 -12.03 4.07 5.02
CA GLU A 115 -11.51 2.88 4.33
C GLU A 115 -10.75 1.96 5.30
N LEU A 116 -9.91 2.51 6.16
CA LEU A 116 -9.15 1.73 7.13
C LEU A 116 -10.05 1.13 8.22
N ALA A 117 -11.06 1.86 8.69
CA ALA A 117 -12.05 1.31 9.63
C ALA A 117 -12.86 0.16 8.99
N MET A 118 -13.24 0.32 7.72
CA MET A 118 -13.91 -0.73 6.95
C MET A 118 -13.01 -1.97 6.76
N LEU A 119 -11.73 -1.77 6.47
CA LEU A 119 -10.75 -2.84 6.36
C LEU A 119 -10.53 -3.59 7.69
N ASP A 120 -10.51 -2.87 8.80
CA ASP A 120 -10.40 -3.48 10.12
C ASP A 120 -11.61 -4.38 10.40
N CYS A 121 -12.82 -3.91 10.08
CA CYS A 121 -14.03 -4.74 10.14
C CYS A 121 -13.96 -5.96 9.20
N TYR A 122 -13.49 -5.78 7.96
CA TYR A 122 -13.35 -6.90 7.00
C TYR A 122 -12.37 -7.97 7.46
N SER A 123 -11.28 -7.54 8.09
CA SER A 123 -10.24 -8.42 8.59
C SER A 123 -10.55 -9.03 9.95
N GLY A 124 -11.58 -8.52 10.66
CA GLY A 124 -11.90 -8.93 12.02
C GLY A 124 -10.86 -8.49 13.05
N GLY A 125 -10.36 -7.25 12.93
CA GLY A 125 -9.41 -6.65 13.87
C GLY A 125 -7.96 -7.07 13.63
N ARG A 126 -7.60 -7.55 12.42
CA ARG A 126 -6.24 -7.96 12.08
C ARG A 126 -5.39 -6.85 11.44
N LEU A 127 -5.97 -5.65 11.24
CA LEU A 127 -5.31 -4.55 10.55
C LEU A 127 -4.28 -3.85 11.45
N ILE A 128 -3.15 -3.49 10.85
CA ILE A 128 -2.14 -2.57 11.39
C ILE A 128 -2.00 -1.44 10.40
N SER A 129 -2.49 -0.25 10.75
CA SER A 129 -2.44 0.93 9.88
C SER A 129 -1.14 1.69 10.07
N GLY A 130 -0.37 1.86 9.00
CA GLY A 130 0.83 2.68 8.97
C GLY A 130 0.70 3.81 7.96
N PHE A 131 1.30 4.95 8.28
CA PHE A 131 1.24 6.16 7.48
C PHE A 131 2.63 6.63 7.07
N VAL A 132 2.74 7.13 5.85
CA VAL A 132 3.98 7.65 5.29
C VAL A 132 3.73 8.98 4.58
N ARG A 133 4.80 9.78 4.45
CA ARG A 133 4.72 11.05 3.73
C ARG A 133 4.79 10.89 2.21
N GLY A 134 5.19 9.72 1.73
CA GLY A 134 5.51 9.48 0.34
C GLY A 134 6.86 10.10 -0.08
N GLY A 135 7.33 9.69 -1.25
CA GLY A 135 8.51 10.24 -1.88
C GLY A 135 8.17 11.45 -2.77
N ALA A 136 9.22 12.10 -3.29
CA ALA A 136 9.06 13.27 -4.16
C ALA A 136 8.25 12.96 -5.43
N VAL A 137 8.35 11.76 -5.97
CA VAL A 137 7.62 11.36 -7.19
C VAL A 137 6.11 11.30 -6.93
N GLU A 138 5.69 10.68 -5.83
CA GLU A 138 4.29 10.56 -5.46
C GLU A 138 3.65 11.93 -5.20
N THR A 139 4.34 12.79 -4.45
CA THR A 139 3.84 14.14 -4.14
C THR A 139 3.77 15.04 -5.36
N LEU A 140 4.77 15.00 -6.24
CA LEU A 140 4.76 15.76 -7.50
C LEU A 140 3.64 15.32 -8.44
N GLN A 141 3.40 14.01 -8.56
CA GLN A 141 2.31 13.48 -9.38
C GLN A 141 0.93 13.86 -8.84
N ALA A 142 0.79 13.96 -7.53
CA ALA A 142 -0.43 14.45 -6.88
C ALA A 142 -0.58 15.98 -6.92
N GLY A 143 0.38 16.72 -7.50
CA GLY A 143 0.35 18.17 -7.56
C GLY A 143 0.60 18.86 -6.21
N ILE A 144 1.24 18.18 -5.28
CA ILE A 144 1.53 18.68 -3.93
C ILE A 144 2.94 19.24 -3.87
N SER A 145 3.07 20.45 -3.33
CA SER A 145 4.39 21.04 -3.08
C SER A 145 5.16 20.22 -2.04
N PRO A 146 6.43 19.86 -2.30
CA PRO A 146 7.28 19.19 -1.32
C PRO A 146 7.42 19.96 -0.01
N THR A 147 7.27 21.30 -0.04
CA THR A 147 7.33 22.15 1.16
C THR A 147 6.12 22.01 2.06
N GLU A 148 4.96 21.64 1.52
CA GLU A 148 3.72 21.44 2.25
C GLU A 148 3.54 20.00 2.75
N ASN A 149 4.34 19.07 2.25
CA ASN A 149 4.13 17.64 2.45
C ASN A 149 4.13 17.24 3.94
N ARG A 150 4.97 17.90 4.76
CA ARG A 150 5.03 17.60 6.19
C ARG A 150 3.79 18.09 6.93
N ASP A 151 3.39 19.33 6.68
CA ASP A 151 2.23 19.93 7.36
C ASP A 151 0.94 19.18 6.98
N ARG A 152 0.80 18.82 5.70
CA ARG A 152 -0.31 17.98 5.22
C ARG A 152 -0.32 16.59 5.88
N PHE A 153 0.85 15.99 6.11
CA PHE A 153 0.95 14.70 6.80
C PHE A 153 0.47 14.83 8.25
N GLU A 154 0.95 15.84 8.98
CA GLU A 154 0.60 16.04 10.39
C GLU A 154 -0.90 16.32 10.55
N GLU A 155 -1.47 17.23 9.73
CA GLU A 155 -2.91 17.53 9.72
C GLU A 155 -3.76 16.31 9.37
N ALA A 156 -3.39 15.57 8.32
CA ALA A 156 -4.12 14.37 7.89
C ALA A 156 -4.08 13.29 8.98
N HIS A 157 -2.92 13.06 9.59
CA HIS A 157 -2.78 12.11 10.69
C HIS A 157 -3.69 12.47 11.86
N ASP A 158 -3.66 13.73 12.31
CA ASP A 158 -4.46 14.18 13.43
C ASP A 158 -5.96 14.06 13.16
N LEU A 159 -6.38 14.34 11.93
CA LEU A 159 -7.77 14.20 11.52
C LEU A 159 -8.21 12.72 11.47
N ILE A 160 -7.38 11.83 10.94
CA ILE A 160 -7.65 10.39 10.94
C ILE A 160 -7.82 9.88 12.39
N ILE A 161 -6.93 10.25 13.29
CA ILE A 161 -7.02 9.84 14.69
C ILE A 161 -8.28 10.39 15.35
N LYS A 162 -8.67 11.63 15.06
CA LYS A 162 -9.95 12.19 15.53
C LYS A 162 -11.16 11.39 15.05
N CYS A 163 -11.19 11.04 13.75
CA CYS A 163 -12.26 10.23 13.17
C CYS A 163 -12.46 8.90 13.92
N TRP A 164 -11.39 8.31 14.43
CA TRP A 164 -11.47 7.02 15.12
C TRP A 164 -11.72 7.11 16.62
N THR A 165 -11.38 8.23 17.25
CA THR A 165 -11.31 8.30 18.72
C THR A 165 -12.28 9.29 19.34
N GLN A 166 -12.86 10.22 18.58
CA GLN A 166 -13.74 11.24 19.10
C GLN A 166 -15.18 11.06 18.60
N PRO A 167 -16.19 11.18 19.48
CA PRO A 167 -17.58 11.24 19.03
C PRO A 167 -17.79 12.56 18.28
N GLY A 168 -18.17 12.47 16.99
CA GLY A 168 -18.51 13.65 16.21
C GLY A 168 -19.81 14.33 16.68
N PRO A 169 -20.19 15.44 15.97
CA PRO A 169 -19.52 16.13 14.88
C PRO A 169 -18.37 17.04 15.34
N PHE A 170 -17.33 17.16 14.51
CA PHE A 170 -16.17 18.04 14.74
C PHE A 170 -15.65 18.64 13.43
#